data_5d40d7cf92f2a6002155064def16152c
#
_entry.id   5d40d7cf92f2a6002155064def16152c
#
_cell.length_a   1.000
_cell.length_b   1.000
_cell.length_c   1.000
_cell.angle_alpha   90.00
_cell.angle_beta   90.00
_cell.angle_gamma   90.00
#
_symmetry.space_group_name_H-M   'P 1'
#
loop_
_entity.id
_entity.type
_entity.pdbx_description
1 polymer ?
#
loop_
_entity_poly.entity_id
_entity_poly.type
_entity_poly.pdbx_seq_one_letter_code
_entity_poly.pdbx_strand_id
1 'polypeptide(L)'
;MKHTIDRLCSQHSLDRQEYLELLQCNDVDTLDYLRFQAQKATLERFGRDVYVRGLIEITNECRNNCLYCGIRQANKMVARYSLSQATILDCCRQGYELGFRTFVLQGGENPQMTDEWVEDTVARIHSRYPDCAITLSLGERSLQAYKAFFRAGASRYLLR
;
A
#
# COMPACT_ATOMS: atom_id res chain seq x y z
N MET A 1 -7.45 18.83 27.71
CA MET A 1 -6.99 17.84 26.73
C MET A 1 -7.96 16.67 26.55
N LYS A 2 -8.48 16.00 27.61
CA LYS A 2 -9.42 14.86 27.44
C LYS A 2 -10.65 15.20 26.61
N HIS A 3 -11.28 16.38 26.87
CA HIS A 3 -12.41 16.85 26.05
C HIS A 3 -12.07 17.01 24.56
N THR A 4 -10.84 17.45 24.22
CA THR A 4 -10.37 17.55 22.82
C THR A 4 -10.25 16.18 22.20
N ILE A 5 -9.78 15.17 22.95
CA ILE A 5 -9.71 13.77 22.51
C ILE A 5 -11.12 13.20 22.26
N ASP A 6 -12.07 13.44 23.18
CA ASP A 6 -13.46 12.97 23.02
C ASP A 6 -14.12 13.59 21.79
N ARG A 7 -13.84 14.87 21.53
CA ARG A 7 -14.31 15.54 20.33
C ARG A 7 -13.67 14.97 19.05
N LEU A 8 -12.38 14.65 19.08
CA LEU A 8 -11.72 13.95 17.97
C LEU A 8 -12.39 12.60 17.68
N CYS A 9 -12.71 11.83 18.72
CA CYS A 9 -13.40 10.55 18.58
C CYS A 9 -14.79 10.69 17.95
N SER A 10 -15.54 11.75 18.29
CA SER A 10 -16.91 11.96 17.83
C SER A 10 -17.02 12.66 16.49
N GLN A 11 -16.14 13.61 16.20
CA GLN A 11 -16.18 14.45 14.99
C GLN A 11 -15.17 14.03 13.93
N HIS A 12 -14.22 13.15 14.27
CA HIS A 12 -13.12 12.65 13.40
C HIS A 12 -12.20 13.75 12.87
N SER A 13 -12.28 14.96 13.40
CA SER A 13 -11.42 16.08 13.04
C SER A 13 -11.31 17.09 14.18
N LEU A 14 -10.22 17.84 14.20
CA LEU A 14 -9.95 18.96 15.10
C LEU A 14 -9.49 20.16 14.26
N ASP A 15 -9.47 21.34 14.86
CA ASP A 15 -8.80 22.46 14.24
C ASP A 15 -7.27 22.34 14.35
N ARG A 16 -6.54 23.21 13.61
CA ARG A 16 -5.08 23.17 13.57
C ARG A 16 -4.44 23.36 14.94
N GLN A 17 -4.99 24.26 15.74
CA GLN A 17 -4.43 24.59 17.05
C GLN A 17 -4.58 23.41 18.01
N GLU A 18 -5.71 22.76 18.01
CA GLU A 18 -6.00 21.60 18.82
C GLU A 18 -5.11 20.38 18.48
N TYR A 19 -4.84 20.18 17.16
CA TYR A 19 -3.86 19.17 16.75
C TYR A 19 -2.45 19.51 17.27
N LEU A 20 -2.03 20.79 17.21
CA LEU A 20 -0.73 21.21 17.72
C LEU A 20 -0.61 20.96 19.22
N GLU A 21 -1.65 21.28 19.99
CA GLU A 21 -1.68 21.05 21.44
C GLU A 21 -1.59 19.55 21.78
N LEU A 22 -2.30 18.68 21.05
CA LEU A 22 -2.21 17.23 21.24
C LEU A 22 -0.83 16.69 20.87
N LEU A 23 -0.24 17.15 19.77
CA LEU A 23 1.08 16.70 19.31
C LEU A 23 2.22 17.16 20.23
N GLN A 24 2.06 18.30 20.91
CA GLN A 24 3.03 18.84 21.86
C GLN A 24 2.79 18.35 23.30
N CYS A 25 1.70 17.61 23.52
CA CYS A 25 1.36 17.13 24.86
C CYS A 25 2.37 16.07 25.34
N ASN A 26 2.92 16.29 26.52
CA ASN A 26 3.82 15.36 27.20
C ASN A 26 3.22 14.82 28.52
N ASP A 27 1.95 15.16 28.82
CA ASP A 27 1.26 14.68 30.00
C ASP A 27 0.88 13.20 29.83
N VAL A 28 1.40 12.36 30.72
CA VAL A 28 1.28 10.90 30.63
C VAL A 28 -0.19 10.47 30.69
N ASP A 29 -0.98 11.05 31.58
CA ASP A 29 -2.40 10.69 31.75
C ASP A 29 -3.23 11.02 30.50
N THR A 30 -2.92 12.14 29.86
CA THR A 30 -3.55 12.55 28.60
C THR A 30 -3.15 11.61 27.45
N LEU A 31 -1.86 11.27 27.36
CA LEU A 31 -1.35 10.35 26.32
C LEU A 31 -1.92 8.93 26.50
N ASP A 32 -2.05 8.45 27.72
CA ASP A 32 -2.65 7.15 28.00
C ASP A 32 -4.14 7.13 27.68
N TYR A 33 -4.84 8.23 27.97
CA TYR A 33 -6.24 8.37 27.55
C TYR A 33 -6.39 8.39 26.04
N LEU A 34 -5.52 9.11 25.32
CA LEU A 34 -5.49 9.12 23.84
C LEU A 34 -5.25 7.72 23.27
N ARG A 35 -4.25 6.99 23.80
CA ARG A 35 -3.96 5.60 23.41
C ARG A 35 -5.15 4.68 23.64
N PHE A 36 -5.79 4.79 24.79
CA PHE A 36 -6.98 4.01 25.10
C PHE A 36 -8.12 4.25 24.11
N GLN A 37 -8.42 5.50 23.78
CA GLN A 37 -9.47 5.85 22.81
C GLN A 37 -9.11 5.39 21.39
N ALA A 38 -7.85 5.54 20.97
CA ALA A 38 -7.38 5.06 19.69
C ALA A 38 -7.47 3.52 19.59
N GLN A 39 -7.09 2.80 20.65
CA GLN A 39 -7.21 1.34 20.71
C GLN A 39 -8.67 0.91 20.65
N LYS A 40 -9.55 1.58 21.38
CA LYS A 40 -11.00 1.30 21.35
C LYS A 40 -11.55 1.45 19.93
N ALA A 41 -11.29 2.57 19.27
CA ALA A 41 -11.72 2.82 17.89
C ALA A 41 -11.17 1.76 16.90
N THR A 42 -9.92 1.36 17.08
CA THR A 42 -9.30 0.31 16.26
C THR A 42 -9.98 -1.06 16.47
N LEU A 43 -10.24 -1.43 17.73
CA LEU A 43 -10.88 -2.71 18.07
C LEU A 43 -12.33 -2.76 17.58
N GLU A 44 -13.06 -1.66 17.67
CA GLU A 44 -14.43 -1.54 17.17
C GLU A 44 -14.48 -1.70 15.62
N ARG A 45 -13.47 -1.20 14.90
CA ARG A 45 -13.44 -1.22 13.44
C ARG A 45 -12.83 -2.50 12.86
N PHE A 46 -11.76 -3.00 13.45
CA PHE A 46 -10.92 -4.07 12.88
C PHE A 46 -10.82 -5.32 13.77
N GLY A 47 -11.40 -5.28 14.98
CA GLY A 47 -11.21 -6.37 15.94
C GLY A 47 -9.75 -6.48 16.38
N ARG A 48 -9.29 -7.70 16.59
CA ARG A 48 -7.89 -8.02 16.94
C ARG A 48 -7.09 -8.58 15.77
N ASP A 49 -7.64 -8.51 14.56
CA ASP A 49 -7.03 -9.09 13.38
C ASP A 49 -5.81 -8.29 12.91
N VAL A 50 -4.78 -9.01 12.51
CA VAL A 50 -3.60 -8.45 11.86
C VAL A 50 -3.68 -8.77 10.37
N TYR A 51 -3.82 -7.73 9.56
CA TYR A 51 -3.92 -7.88 8.11
C TYR A 51 -2.54 -8.00 7.49
N VAL A 52 -2.20 -9.17 6.98
CA VAL A 52 -0.94 -9.45 6.29
C VAL A 52 -1.13 -9.36 4.78
N ARG A 53 -0.15 -8.77 4.09
CA ARG A 53 -0.16 -8.60 2.63
C ARG A 53 1.02 -9.32 2.01
N GLY A 54 0.81 -10.03 0.90
CA GLY A 54 1.86 -10.59 0.07
C GLY A 54 2.48 -9.50 -0.80
N LEU A 55 3.68 -9.04 -0.48
CA LEU A 55 4.43 -8.10 -1.31
C LEU A 55 5.25 -8.86 -2.34
N ILE A 56 5.09 -8.50 -3.61
CA ILE A 56 5.87 -9.01 -4.74
C ILE A 56 6.58 -7.81 -5.38
N GLU A 57 7.89 -7.73 -5.21
CA GLU A 57 8.71 -6.72 -5.86
C GLU A 57 9.03 -7.17 -7.28
N ILE A 58 8.20 -6.74 -8.24
CA ILE A 58 8.21 -7.26 -9.62
C ILE A 58 9.39 -6.76 -10.44
N THR A 59 9.98 -5.63 -10.08
CA THR A 59 11.19 -5.10 -10.72
C THR A 59 11.88 -4.06 -9.83
N ASN A 60 13.21 -4.00 -9.90
CA ASN A 60 13.98 -2.89 -9.36
C ASN A 60 14.57 -1.98 -10.46
N GLU A 61 14.17 -2.17 -11.71
CA GLU A 61 14.47 -1.22 -12.78
C GLU A 61 13.58 0.01 -12.67
N CYS A 62 14.18 1.20 -12.78
CA CYS A 62 13.45 2.45 -12.70
C CYS A 62 14.11 3.51 -13.60
N ARG A 63 13.28 4.24 -14.36
CA ARG A 63 13.73 5.38 -15.19
C ARG A 63 13.97 6.64 -14.38
N ASN A 64 13.43 6.74 -13.16
CA ASN A 64 13.51 7.92 -12.33
C ASN A 64 14.78 7.94 -11.47
N ASN A 65 15.18 9.15 -11.09
CA ASN A 65 16.39 9.36 -10.29
C ASN A 65 16.11 10.06 -8.96
N CYS A 66 15.08 9.63 -8.24
CA CYS A 66 14.69 10.15 -6.94
C CYS A 66 15.84 9.98 -5.93
N LEU A 67 16.35 11.06 -5.37
CA LEU A 67 17.59 11.05 -4.56
C LEU A 67 17.51 10.18 -3.30
N TYR A 68 16.31 9.98 -2.76
CA TYR A 68 16.09 9.13 -1.58
C TYR A 68 15.95 7.63 -1.91
N CYS A 69 15.86 7.25 -3.19
CA CYS A 69 15.49 5.89 -3.58
C CYS A 69 16.73 5.03 -3.91
N GLY A 70 16.83 3.86 -3.27
CA GLY A 70 17.93 2.91 -3.51
C GLY A 70 17.94 2.33 -4.91
N ILE A 71 16.78 2.21 -5.57
CA ILE A 71 16.66 1.69 -6.95
C ILE A 71 16.65 2.79 -8.03
N ARG A 72 17.02 4.03 -7.69
CA ARG A 72 17.11 5.13 -8.67
C ARG A 72 18.03 4.77 -9.85
N GLN A 73 17.77 5.33 -11.01
CA GLN A 73 18.50 5.04 -12.26
C GLN A 73 20.02 5.22 -12.12
N ALA A 74 20.47 6.26 -11.41
CA ALA A 74 21.89 6.57 -11.24
C ALA A 74 22.64 5.59 -10.30
N ASN A 75 21.93 4.78 -9.51
CA ASN A 75 22.57 3.80 -8.65
C ASN A 75 23.04 2.60 -9.46
N LYS A 76 24.35 2.53 -9.75
CA LYS A 76 24.97 1.45 -10.52
C LYS A 76 25.44 0.27 -9.67
N MET A 77 25.32 0.37 -8.32
CA MET A 77 25.74 -0.69 -7.39
C MET A 77 24.66 -1.77 -7.19
N VAL A 78 23.49 -1.59 -7.79
CA VAL A 78 22.34 -2.51 -7.63
C VAL A 78 22.25 -3.43 -8.82
N ALA A 79 22.24 -4.74 -8.59
CA ALA A 79 21.89 -5.72 -9.62
C ALA A 79 20.43 -5.53 -10.03
N ARG A 80 20.18 -5.31 -11.34
CA ARG A 80 18.84 -5.06 -11.88
C ARG A 80 18.16 -6.35 -12.25
N TYR A 81 16.83 -6.38 -12.01
CA TYR A 81 15.99 -7.51 -12.40
C TYR A 81 14.57 -7.06 -12.74
N SER A 82 13.89 -7.90 -13.47
CA SER A 82 12.45 -7.83 -13.73
C SER A 82 11.89 -9.25 -13.73
N LEU A 83 10.81 -9.47 -12.99
CA LEU A 83 10.15 -10.77 -12.93
C LEU A 83 9.27 -11.00 -14.17
N SER A 84 9.23 -12.23 -14.63
CA SER A 84 8.26 -12.64 -15.64
C SER A 84 6.85 -12.76 -15.04
N GLN A 85 5.82 -12.65 -15.88
CA GLN A 85 4.44 -12.90 -15.45
C GLN A 85 4.27 -14.30 -14.82
N ALA A 86 4.95 -15.31 -15.38
CA ALA A 86 4.91 -16.66 -14.83
C ALA A 86 5.43 -16.70 -13.38
N THR A 87 6.55 -16.03 -13.11
CA THR A 87 7.12 -15.92 -11.77
C THR A 87 6.18 -15.18 -10.82
N ILE A 88 5.59 -14.07 -11.27
CA ILE A 88 4.61 -13.30 -10.46
C ILE A 88 3.40 -14.16 -10.09
N LEU A 89 2.85 -14.91 -11.07
CA LEU A 89 1.71 -15.80 -10.84
C LEU A 89 2.06 -16.96 -9.90
N ASP A 90 3.29 -17.47 -9.95
CA ASP A 90 3.75 -18.50 -9.02
C ASP A 90 3.91 -17.93 -7.60
N CYS A 91 4.43 -16.72 -7.43
CA CYS A 91 4.44 -16.02 -6.15
C CYS A 91 3.01 -15.85 -5.57
N CYS A 92 2.06 -15.46 -6.43
CA CYS A 92 0.66 -15.36 -6.01
C CYS A 92 0.09 -16.72 -5.58
N ARG A 93 0.41 -17.81 -6.30
CA ARG A 93 -0.02 -19.16 -5.94
C ARG A 93 0.51 -19.54 -4.56
N GLN A 94 1.81 -19.40 -4.33
CA GLN A 94 2.43 -19.71 -3.05
C GLN A 94 1.84 -18.85 -1.91
N GLY A 95 1.68 -17.55 -2.16
CA GLY A 95 1.07 -16.64 -1.18
C GLY A 95 -0.38 -17.02 -0.86
N TYR A 96 -1.17 -17.40 -1.86
CA TYR A 96 -2.55 -17.84 -1.66
C TYR A 96 -2.65 -19.11 -0.80
N GLU A 97 -1.79 -20.09 -1.06
CA GLU A 97 -1.68 -21.32 -0.28
C GLU A 97 -1.27 -21.05 1.19
N LEU A 98 -0.44 -20.00 1.42
CA LEU A 98 -0.06 -19.53 2.75
C LEU A 98 -1.14 -18.69 3.44
N GLY A 99 -2.27 -18.44 2.80
CA GLY A 99 -3.41 -17.72 3.38
C GLY A 99 -3.43 -16.22 3.07
N PHE A 100 -2.51 -15.67 2.28
CA PHE A 100 -2.59 -14.26 1.85
C PHE A 100 -3.85 -14.02 1.00
N ARG A 101 -4.51 -12.89 1.24
CA ARG A 101 -5.69 -12.43 0.49
C ARG A 101 -5.53 -11.01 -0.03
N THR A 102 -4.31 -10.50 0.01
CA THR A 102 -3.93 -9.23 -0.64
C THR A 102 -2.56 -9.41 -1.26
N PHE A 103 -2.43 -9.13 -2.55
CA PHE A 103 -1.16 -9.06 -3.26
C PHE A 103 -0.82 -7.62 -3.58
N VAL A 104 0.41 -7.22 -3.30
CA VAL A 104 0.95 -5.90 -3.64
C VAL A 104 2.02 -6.09 -4.68
N LEU A 105 1.76 -5.65 -5.91
CA LEU A 105 2.77 -5.62 -6.98
C LEU A 105 3.49 -4.28 -6.91
N GLN A 106 4.74 -4.30 -6.49
CA GLN A 106 5.57 -3.12 -6.32
C GLN A 106 6.79 -3.17 -7.22
N GLY A 107 7.23 -2.01 -7.70
CA GLY A 107 8.45 -1.90 -8.47
C GLY A 107 8.81 -0.48 -8.82
N GLY A 108 9.95 -0.32 -9.48
CA GLY A 108 10.32 0.93 -10.14
C GLY A 108 9.45 1.20 -11.37
N GLU A 109 9.55 2.43 -11.91
CA GLU A 109 8.96 2.75 -13.20
C GLU A 109 9.81 2.19 -14.33
N ASN A 110 9.56 0.92 -14.65
CA ASN A 110 10.25 0.22 -15.73
C ASN A 110 9.51 0.44 -17.05
N PRO A 111 10.14 1.06 -18.09
CA PRO A 111 9.52 1.29 -19.39
C PRO A 111 9.11 0.03 -20.13
N GLN A 112 9.73 -1.12 -19.84
CA GLN A 112 9.40 -2.39 -20.46
C GLN A 112 8.11 -3.02 -19.90
N MET A 113 7.66 -2.59 -18.72
CA MET A 113 6.39 -2.99 -18.14
C MET A 113 5.29 -2.04 -18.62
N THR A 114 4.82 -2.24 -19.85
CA THR A 114 3.76 -1.41 -20.46
C THR A 114 2.45 -1.52 -19.69
N ASP A 115 1.53 -0.59 -19.96
CA ASP A 115 0.22 -0.61 -19.30
C ASP A 115 -0.56 -1.89 -19.66
N GLU A 116 -0.47 -2.37 -20.89
CA GLU A 116 -1.09 -3.61 -21.36
C GLU A 116 -0.50 -4.84 -20.64
N TRP A 117 0.81 -4.84 -20.42
CA TRP A 117 1.48 -5.93 -19.69
C TRP A 117 1.01 -5.99 -18.25
N VAL A 118 0.86 -4.83 -17.59
CA VAL A 118 0.35 -4.74 -16.21
C VAL A 118 -1.11 -5.16 -16.17
N GLU A 119 -1.94 -4.67 -17.10
CA GLU A 119 -3.36 -5.02 -17.21
C GLU A 119 -3.56 -6.54 -17.34
N ASP A 120 -2.83 -7.19 -18.27
CA ASP A 120 -2.89 -8.64 -18.47
C ASP A 120 -2.44 -9.41 -17.22
N THR A 121 -1.37 -8.95 -16.55
CA THR A 121 -0.89 -9.55 -15.30
C THR A 121 -1.95 -9.50 -14.22
N VAL A 122 -2.58 -8.34 -14.03
CA VAL A 122 -3.66 -8.14 -13.04
C VAL A 122 -4.86 -9.02 -13.37
N ALA A 123 -5.28 -9.06 -14.63
CA ALA A 123 -6.42 -9.88 -15.08
C ALA A 123 -6.18 -11.37 -14.81
N ARG A 124 -4.97 -11.87 -15.05
CA ARG A 124 -4.59 -13.28 -14.78
C ARG A 124 -4.59 -13.60 -13.29
N ILE A 125 -4.11 -12.68 -12.44
CA ILE A 125 -4.15 -12.86 -10.98
C ILE A 125 -5.60 -12.86 -10.51
N HIS A 126 -6.40 -11.86 -10.91
CA HIS A 126 -7.80 -11.73 -10.51
C HIS A 126 -8.65 -12.92 -10.95
N SER A 127 -8.45 -13.43 -12.16
CA SER A 127 -9.15 -14.62 -12.66
C SER A 127 -8.87 -15.88 -11.82
N ARG A 128 -7.65 -16.03 -11.28
CA ARG A 128 -7.26 -17.19 -10.47
C ARG A 128 -7.63 -17.05 -9.00
N TYR A 129 -7.62 -15.83 -8.48
CA TYR A 129 -7.81 -15.50 -7.05
C TYR A 129 -8.79 -14.33 -6.90
N PRO A 130 -10.08 -14.51 -7.25
CA PRO A 130 -11.07 -13.44 -7.26
C PRO A 130 -11.40 -12.89 -5.87
N ASP A 131 -11.09 -13.64 -4.82
CA ASP A 131 -11.21 -13.27 -3.41
C ASP A 131 -10.01 -12.47 -2.89
N CYS A 132 -8.97 -12.27 -3.71
CA CYS A 132 -7.80 -11.49 -3.34
C CYS A 132 -7.89 -10.04 -3.80
N ALA A 133 -7.51 -9.12 -2.92
CA ALA A 133 -7.30 -7.73 -3.29
C ALA A 133 -5.93 -7.56 -3.98
N ILE A 134 -5.90 -6.83 -5.11
CA ILE A 134 -4.67 -6.52 -5.83
C ILE A 134 -4.37 -5.03 -5.66
N THR A 135 -3.20 -4.73 -5.12
CA THR A 135 -2.67 -3.37 -4.96
C THR A 135 -1.48 -3.18 -5.91
N LEU A 136 -1.47 -2.09 -6.66
CA LEU A 136 -0.36 -1.72 -7.52
C LEU A 136 0.45 -0.56 -6.91
N SER A 137 1.77 -0.58 -7.05
CA SER A 137 2.70 0.48 -6.67
C SER A 137 3.82 0.56 -7.71
N LEU A 138 3.50 1.10 -8.89
CA LEU A 138 4.33 1.06 -10.11
C LEU A 138 4.59 2.45 -10.68
N GLY A 139 4.63 3.48 -9.81
CA GLY A 139 4.87 4.86 -10.18
C GLY A 139 3.64 5.56 -10.79
N GLU A 140 3.89 6.62 -11.54
CA GLU A 140 2.83 7.43 -12.15
C GLU A 140 2.41 6.83 -13.49
N ARG A 141 1.10 6.77 -13.72
CA ARG A 141 0.50 6.26 -14.94
C ARG A 141 -0.59 7.20 -15.46
N SER A 142 -1.04 7.00 -16.67
CA SER A 142 -2.15 7.77 -17.23
C SER A 142 -3.48 7.44 -16.56
N LEU A 143 -4.47 8.36 -16.63
CA LEU A 143 -5.83 8.08 -16.17
C LEU A 143 -6.45 6.86 -16.87
N GLN A 144 -6.14 6.68 -18.15
CA GLN A 144 -6.59 5.52 -18.92
C GLN A 144 -6.01 4.21 -18.39
N ALA A 145 -4.71 4.21 -18.04
CA ALA A 145 -4.06 3.06 -17.44
C ALA A 145 -4.68 2.70 -16.07
N TYR A 146 -4.91 3.68 -15.19
CA TYR A 146 -5.59 3.41 -13.92
C TYR A 146 -6.98 2.81 -14.11
N LYS A 147 -7.75 3.31 -15.08
CA LYS A 147 -9.06 2.74 -15.42
C LYS A 147 -8.96 1.31 -15.97
N ALA A 148 -7.95 1.03 -16.78
CA ALA A 148 -7.69 -0.31 -17.32
C ALA A 148 -7.32 -1.29 -16.19
N PHE A 149 -6.39 -0.91 -15.31
CA PHE A 149 -6.01 -1.73 -14.16
C PHE A 149 -7.18 -2.02 -13.22
N PHE A 150 -8.03 -1.02 -12.96
CA PHE A 150 -9.22 -1.22 -12.15
C PHE A 150 -10.19 -2.22 -12.79
N ARG A 151 -10.47 -2.10 -14.11
CA ARG A 151 -11.32 -3.05 -14.83
C ARG A 151 -10.74 -4.46 -14.88
N ALA A 152 -9.41 -4.57 -14.91
CA ALA A 152 -8.71 -5.85 -14.85
C ALA A 152 -8.76 -6.53 -13.46
N GLY A 153 -9.16 -5.79 -12.40
CA GLY A 153 -9.32 -6.32 -11.06
C GLY A 153 -8.40 -5.73 -9.98
N ALA A 154 -7.56 -4.73 -10.31
CA ALA A 154 -6.81 -4.01 -9.28
C ALA A 154 -7.75 -3.16 -8.43
N SER A 155 -7.72 -3.33 -7.12
CA SER A 155 -8.63 -2.62 -6.20
C SER A 155 -8.00 -1.41 -5.52
N ARG A 156 -6.68 -1.29 -5.54
CA ARG A 156 -5.92 -0.21 -4.89
C ARG A 156 -4.70 0.18 -5.70
N TYR A 157 -4.35 1.46 -5.61
CA TYR A 157 -3.10 1.97 -6.15
C TYR A 157 -2.37 2.79 -5.09
N LEU A 158 -1.11 2.45 -4.82
CA LEU A 158 -0.23 3.21 -3.93
C LEU A 158 0.64 4.14 -4.76
N LEU A 159 0.26 5.40 -4.83
CA LEU A 159 1.03 6.46 -5.47
C LEU A 159 1.92 7.14 -4.42
N ARG A 160 3.19 7.24 -4.71
CA ARG A 160 4.19 7.87 -3.84
C ARG A 160 4.75 9.15 -4.44
#